data_14921564f04d6df159eaad1f9081cb6a
#
_entry.id   14921564f04d6df159eaad1f9081cb6a
#
_cell.length_a   1.000
_cell.length_b   1.000
_cell.length_c   1.000
_cell.angle_alpha   90.00
_cell.angle_beta   90.00
_cell.angle_gamma   90.00
#
_symmetry.space_group_name_H-M   'P 1'
#
loop_
_entity.id
_entity.type
_entity.pdbx_description
1 polymer ?
#
loop_
_entity_poly.entity_id
_entity_poly.type
_entity_poly.pdbx_seq_one_letter_code
_entity_poly.pdbx_strand_id
1 'polypeptide(L)'
;NVVIGETHPEAGEDGFLLKTEGDKLYIRTGGDKGSIYGVVTLLEQYLSVSYLAKDVCNFTPMETIELPALAHQETPAFRYRQTFSYGNEDPIYNMWFRLEEPKDMFIDNLWVHTFNRILPSDVYGKEHPEYYSFINGEHRPGHNSQWCLTNPKVFDAAVASLDSIFKAHPDMKMISVSQNDGNNTNCSCPECKAVDEYEGSPSGNLIRFLNKLAERFPDKEFSTLAYLYSMQPPKHTKPHPNVNIMLCDIDCKREVPLTDNESGQWFVKALEGWSAISDNIFVWDYGINFDNIVSPFPNFHILQKN
;
A
#
# COMPACT_ATOMS: atom_id res chain seq x y z
N ASN A 1 23.88 -24.75 18.79
CA ASN A 1 23.27 -23.58 19.46
C ASN A 1 22.78 -22.57 18.46
N VAL A 2 21.57 -22.00 18.66
CA VAL A 2 21.01 -20.92 17.81
C VAL A 2 21.01 -19.62 18.60
N VAL A 3 21.51 -18.53 18.00
CA VAL A 3 21.54 -17.17 18.55
C VAL A 3 20.71 -16.27 17.66
N ILE A 4 19.68 -15.62 18.21
CA ILE A 4 18.72 -14.81 17.46
C ILE A 4 18.77 -13.36 17.96
N GLY A 5 18.65 -12.40 17.04
CA GLY A 5 18.45 -10.99 17.36
C GLY A 5 19.72 -10.15 17.47
N GLU A 6 20.90 -10.69 17.12
CA GLU A 6 22.07 -9.84 16.96
C GLU A 6 21.87 -8.84 15.81
N THR A 7 22.28 -7.59 16.03
CA THR A 7 22.07 -6.52 15.07
C THR A 7 22.94 -6.71 13.81
N HIS A 8 22.33 -6.53 12.63
CA HIS A 8 22.97 -6.49 11.32
C HIS A 8 22.36 -5.39 10.47
N PRO A 9 22.76 -4.14 10.65
CA PRO A 9 22.11 -2.98 10.00
C PRO A 9 22.10 -3.03 8.47
N GLU A 10 23.09 -3.69 7.85
CA GLU A 10 23.18 -3.85 6.40
C GLU A 10 22.02 -4.69 5.81
N ALA A 11 21.33 -5.47 6.63
CA ALA A 11 20.16 -6.25 6.19
C ALA A 11 18.89 -5.39 6.00
N GLY A 12 18.88 -4.13 6.48
CA GLY A 12 17.68 -3.30 6.47
C GLY A 12 16.66 -3.72 7.53
N GLU A 13 15.60 -2.94 7.71
CA GLU A 13 14.63 -3.09 8.81
C GLU A 13 13.97 -4.49 8.87
N ASP A 14 13.54 -5.02 7.74
CA ASP A 14 12.90 -6.33 7.60
C ASP A 14 13.87 -7.45 7.19
N GLY A 15 15.15 -7.15 7.03
CA GLY A 15 16.14 -8.08 6.53
C GLY A 15 16.84 -8.89 7.62
N PHE A 16 17.46 -9.99 7.23
CA PHE A 16 18.19 -10.89 8.12
C PHE A 16 19.40 -11.53 7.44
N LEU A 17 20.30 -12.07 8.26
CA LEU A 17 21.42 -12.92 7.87
C LEU A 17 21.41 -14.19 8.70
N LEU A 18 21.31 -15.34 8.03
CA LEU A 18 21.60 -16.66 8.61
C LEU A 18 23.06 -17.00 8.42
N LYS A 19 23.83 -17.18 9.49
CA LYS A 19 25.25 -17.47 9.41
C LYS A 19 25.68 -18.54 10.41
N THR A 20 26.37 -19.57 9.94
CA THR A 20 27.03 -20.54 10.82
C THR A 20 28.44 -20.06 11.15
N GLU A 21 28.79 -20.06 12.45
CA GLU A 21 30.12 -19.73 12.95
C GLU A 21 30.49 -20.77 14.04
N GLY A 22 31.41 -21.67 13.72
CA GLY A 22 31.76 -22.80 14.58
C GLY A 22 30.57 -23.74 14.78
N ASP A 23 30.15 -23.94 16.01
CA ASP A 23 29.01 -24.80 16.43
C ASP A 23 27.70 -23.99 16.62
N LYS A 24 27.67 -22.73 16.17
CA LYS A 24 26.52 -21.85 16.35
C LYS A 24 25.93 -21.43 15.02
N LEU A 25 24.61 -21.30 15.01
CA LEU A 25 23.84 -20.61 13.98
C LEU A 25 23.42 -19.25 14.54
N TYR A 26 23.74 -18.19 13.80
CA TYR A 26 23.30 -16.84 14.09
C TYR A 26 22.16 -16.45 13.14
N ILE A 27 21.12 -15.86 13.70
CA ILE A 27 20.07 -15.15 12.98
C ILE A 27 20.22 -13.67 13.33
N ARG A 28 20.96 -12.95 12.50
CA ARG A 28 21.20 -11.52 12.65
C ARG A 28 20.18 -10.73 11.88
N THR A 29 19.77 -9.57 12.38
CA THR A 29 18.65 -8.81 11.86
C THR A 29 18.92 -7.30 11.81
N GLY A 30 18.29 -6.62 10.85
CA GLY A 30 18.25 -5.17 10.82
C GLY A 30 17.15 -4.57 11.69
N GLY A 31 16.10 -5.34 11.99
CA GLY A 31 14.98 -4.97 12.85
C GLY A 31 14.20 -6.18 13.35
N ASP A 32 13.16 -5.96 14.15
CA ASP A 32 12.42 -7.02 14.84
C ASP A 32 11.82 -8.06 13.90
N LYS A 33 11.22 -7.64 12.79
CA LYS A 33 10.62 -8.54 11.79
C LYS A 33 11.66 -9.42 11.11
N GLY A 34 12.86 -8.92 10.86
CA GLY A 34 13.93 -9.68 10.27
C GLY A 34 14.30 -10.93 11.08
N SER A 35 14.18 -10.88 12.42
CA SER A 35 14.38 -12.06 13.29
C SER A 35 13.36 -13.15 12.98
N ILE A 36 12.08 -12.78 12.83
CA ILE A 36 10.99 -13.71 12.51
C ILE A 36 11.21 -14.31 11.11
N TYR A 37 11.52 -13.45 10.13
CA TYR A 37 11.74 -13.89 8.75
C TYR A 37 12.96 -14.81 8.61
N GLY A 38 14.02 -14.55 9.38
CA GLY A 38 15.17 -15.45 9.46
C GLY A 38 14.83 -16.81 10.04
N VAL A 39 14.01 -16.88 11.10
CA VAL A 39 13.51 -18.15 11.65
C VAL A 39 12.64 -18.88 10.64
N VAL A 40 11.68 -18.19 9.99
CA VAL A 40 10.82 -18.80 8.96
C VAL A 40 11.66 -19.34 7.82
N THR A 41 12.64 -18.59 7.31
CA THR A 41 13.54 -19.05 6.25
C THR A 41 14.34 -20.28 6.65
N LEU A 42 14.84 -20.33 7.90
CA LEU A 42 15.50 -21.51 8.43
C LEU A 42 14.57 -22.73 8.42
N LEU A 43 13.33 -22.57 8.87
CA LEU A 43 12.33 -23.63 8.90
C LEU A 43 11.98 -24.12 7.49
N GLU A 44 11.69 -23.21 6.57
CA GLU A 44 11.26 -23.55 5.20
C GLU A 44 12.38 -24.15 4.37
N GLN A 45 13.50 -23.45 4.25
CA GLN A 45 14.52 -23.77 3.27
C GLN A 45 15.50 -24.83 3.75
N TYR A 46 15.71 -24.97 5.06
CA TYR A 46 16.72 -25.86 5.62
C TYR A 46 16.14 -27.00 6.44
N LEU A 47 14.92 -26.87 6.95
CA LEU A 47 14.28 -27.90 7.78
C LEU A 47 13.01 -28.48 7.16
N SER A 48 12.67 -28.09 5.92
CA SER A 48 11.51 -28.62 5.16
C SER A 48 10.18 -28.49 5.91
N VAL A 49 10.01 -27.41 6.67
CA VAL A 49 8.74 -27.06 7.31
C VAL A 49 7.93 -26.17 6.39
N SER A 50 6.65 -26.44 6.21
CA SER A 50 5.74 -25.62 5.39
C SER A 50 4.51 -25.29 6.18
N TYR A 51 4.16 -24.01 6.25
CA TYR A 51 2.90 -23.52 6.77
C TYR A 51 1.93 -23.32 5.59
N LEU A 52 0.85 -24.08 5.55
CA LEU A 52 -0.05 -24.11 4.41
C LEU A 52 -1.33 -23.29 4.65
N ALA A 53 -1.85 -23.32 5.87
CA ALA A 53 -3.03 -22.59 6.33
C ALA A 53 -3.07 -22.60 7.85
N LYS A 54 -4.01 -21.90 8.46
CA LYS A 54 -4.25 -21.94 9.89
C LYS A 54 -4.36 -23.38 10.38
N ASP A 55 -3.54 -23.71 11.38
CA ASP A 55 -3.46 -25.06 11.98
C ASP A 55 -3.01 -26.17 11.02
N VAL A 56 -2.51 -25.83 9.84
CA VAL A 56 -2.02 -26.79 8.84
C VAL A 56 -0.54 -26.53 8.57
N CYS A 57 0.29 -27.27 9.28
CA CYS A 57 1.74 -27.24 9.12
C CYS A 57 2.23 -28.61 8.69
N ASN A 58 3.07 -28.67 7.68
CA ASN A 58 3.69 -29.90 7.21
C ASN A 58 5.19 -29.87 7.55
N PHE A 59 5.70 -30.97 8.09
CA PHE A 59 7.12 -31.15 8.36
C PHE A 59 7.48 -32.63 8.39
N THR A 60 8.73 -32.94 8.12
CA THR A 60 9.27 -34.28 8.25
C THR A 60 10.01 -34.39 9.58
N PRO A 61 9.60 -35.28 10.50
CA PRO A 61 10.33 -35.50 11.74
C PRO A 61 11.78 -35.91 11.46
N MET A 62 12.72 -35.30 12.17
CA MET A 62 14.15 -35.58 12.08
C MET A 62 14.70 -35.95 13.46
N GLU A 63 15.47 -37.03 13.53
CA GLU A 63 16.18 -37.40 14.77
C GLU A 63 17.37 -36.48 15.04
N THR A 64 18.01 -36.00 13.99
CA THR A 64 19.15 -35.10 14.05
C THR A 64 18.99 -34.00 12.99
N ILE A 65 19.29 -32.77 13.36
CA ILE A 65 19.32 -31.64 12.46
C ILE A 65 20.78 -31.32 12.13
N GLU A 66 21.14 -31.50 10.87
CA GLU A 66 22.44 -31.10 10.33
C GLU A 66 22.25 -29.92 9.38
N LEU A 67 22.88 -28.80 9.68
CA LEU A 67 22.85 -27.62 8.84
C LEU A 67 24.16 -27.49 8.06
N PRO A 68 24.10 -27.12 6.78
CA PRO A 68 25.31 -26.77 6.03
C PRO A 68 25.95 -25.50 6.58
N ALA A 69 27.14 -25.17 6.10
CA ALA A 69 27.71 -23.85 6.34
C ALA A 69 26.82 -22.79 5.66
N LEU A 70 26.27 -21.87 6.46
CA LEU A 70 25.35 -20.83 6.00
C LEU A 70 25.98 -19.45 6.00
N ALA A 71 25.67 -18.68 4.94
CA ALA A 71 25.87 -17.24 4.85
C ALA A 71 24.74 -16.68 3.95
N HIS A 72 23.50 -16.85 4.40
CA HIS A 72 22.30 -16.50 3.63
C HIS A 72 21.71 -15.20 4.16
N GLN A 73 21.74 -14.18 3.33
CA GLN A 73 21.16 -12.86 3.61
C GLN A 73 19.96 -12.60 2.69
N GLU A 74 18.87 -12.12 3.27
CA GLU A 74 17.73 -11.59 2.53
C GLU A 74 17.40 -10.18 3.03
N THR A 75 17.03 -9.32 2.08
CA THR A 75 16.46 -7.99 2.34
C THR A 75 15.24 -7.85 1.47
N PRO A 76 14.03 -7.69 2.01
CA PRO A 76 12.82 -7.50 1.21
C PRO A 76 12.95 -6.28 0.29
N ALA A 77 12.58 -6.46 -0.98
CA ALA A 77 12.62 -5.36 -1.97
C ALA A 77 11.52 -4.31 -1.71
N PHE A 78 10.42 -4.72 -1.06
CA PHE A 78 9.29 -3.85 -0.76
C PHE A 78 9.12 -3.70 0.75
N ARG A 79 8.90 -2.47 1.21
CA ARG A 79 8.64 -2.18 2.63
C ARG A 79 7.22 -2.51 3.07
N TYR A 80 6.27 -2.68 2.14
CA TYR A 80 4.89 -3.07 2.40
C TYR A 80 4.47 -4.19 1.49
N ARG A 81 3.99 -5.27 2.06
CA ARG A 81 3.58 -6.48 1.37
C ARG A 81 2.29 -6.98 2.01
N GLN A 82 1.24 -7.01 1.25
CA GLN A 82 -0.08 -7.41 1.72
C GLN A 82 -0.78 -8.28 0.67
N THR A 83 -1.54 -9.26 1.12
CA THR A 83 -2.57 -9.92 0.32
C THR A 83 -3.93 -9.60 0.92
N PHE A 84 -4.93 -9.43 0.09
CA PHE A 84 -6.32 -9.27 0.55
C PHE A 84 -7.01 -10.63 0.46
N SER A 85 -6.78 -11.47 1.45
CA SER A 85 -7.26 -12.86 1.50
C SER A 85 -7.64 -13.26 2.93
N TYR A 86 -8.43 -14.32 3.06
CA TYR A 86 -8.80 -14.88 4.37
C TYR A 86 -7.59 -15.35 5.19
N GLY A 87 -6.48 -15.69 4.55
CA GLY A 87 -5.24 -16.05 5.24
C GLY A 87 -4.69 -14.94 6.14
N ASN A 88 -4.94 -13.68 5.79
CA ASN A 88 -4.48 -12.53 6.56
C ASN A 88 -5.15 -12.35 7.93
N GLU A 89 -6.24 -13.07 8.21
CA GLU A 89 -6.84 -13.11 9.54
C GLU A 89 -5.99 -13.91 10.54
N ASP A 90 -5.04 -14.70 10.05
CA ASP A 90 -4.13 -15.47 10.87
C ASP A 90 -2.76 -14.77 10.99
N PRO A 91 -2.37 -14.30 12.19
CA PRO A 91 -1.08 -13.65 12.40
C PRO A 91 0.13 -14.54 12.05
N ILE A 92 0.03 -15.86 12.22
CA ILE A 92 1.10 -16.79 11.85
C ILE A 92 1.24 -16.85 10.34
N TYR A 93 0.14 -16.86 9.61
CA TYR A 93 0.15 -16.77 8.15
C TYR A 93 0.88 -15.50 7.68
N ASN A 94 0.53 -14.35 8.24
CA ASN A 94 1.18 -13.09 7.88
C ASN A 94 2.69 -13.12 8.18
N MET A 95 3.10 -13.59 9.35
CA MET A 95 4.52 -13.73 9.70
C MET A 95 5.24 -14.69 8.74
N TRP A 96 4.63 -15.83 8.44
CA TRP A 96 5.23 -16.86 7.59
C TRP A 96 5.44 -16.37 6.15
N PHE A 97 4.43 -15.70 5.60
CA PHE A 97 4.49 -15.17 4.24
C PHE A 97 5.02 -13.73 4.15
N ARG A 98 5.58 -13.19 5.25
CA ARG A 98 6.18 -11.86 5.33
C ARG A 98 5.21 -10.75 4.93
N LEU A 99 3.94 -10.88 5.35
CA LEU A 99 2.86 -9.96 5.02
C LEU A 99 2.61 -8.97 6.16
N GLU A 100 2.08 -7.81 5.79
CA GLU A 100 1.64 -6.75 6.68
C GLU A 100 0.12 -6.72 6.74
N GLU A 101 -0.42 -6.20 7.85
CA GLU A 101 -1.80 -5.74 7.90
C GLU A 101 -1.85 -4.22 7.76
N PRO A 102 -2.93 -3.65 7.15
CA PRO A 102 -3.03 -2.19 7.02
C PRO A 102 -2.90 -1.45 8.36
N LYS A 103 -3.43 -2.01 9.45
CA LYS A 103 -3.35 -1.43 10.80
C LYS A 103 -1.92 -1.30 11.35
N ASP A 104 -0.97 -2.10 10.84
CA ASP A 104 0.41 -2.08 11.31
C ASP A 104 1.21 -0.94 10.65
N MET A 105 0.77 -0.46 9.50
CA MET A 105 1.42 0.61 8.75
C MET A 105 0.60 1.90 8.74
N PHE A 106 -0.72 1.81 8.59
CA PHE A 106 -1.59 2.97 8.41
C PHE A 106 -2.34 3.34 9.69
N ILE A 107 -2.22 4.58 10.09
CA ILE A 107 -2.89 5.16 11.27
C ILE A 107 -4.40 4.87 11.21
N ASP A 108 -4.95 4.35 12.31
CA ASP A 108 -6.37 4.02 12.45
C ASP A 108 -6.93 3.14 11.30
N ASN A 109 -6.07 2.29 10.73
CA ASN A 109 -6.42 1.47 9.55
C ASN A 109 -6.95 2.31 8.36
N LEU A 110 -6.48 3.57 8.22
CA LEU A 110 -6.80 4.47 7.12
C LEU A 110 -5.82 4.24 5.97
N TRP A 111 -6.09 3.22 5.12
CA TRP A 111 -5.17 2.81 4.05
C TRP A 111 -5.69 3.04 2.63
N VAL A 112 -7.00 2.95 2.38
CA VAL A 112 -7.65 3.25 1.09
C VAL A 112 -9.06 3.81 1.31
N HIS A 113 -9.57 4.59 0.34
CA HIS A 113 -10.94 5.14 0.34
C HIS A 113 -11.29 5.89 1.63
N THR A 114 -10.43 6.85 2.00
CA THR A 114 -10.46 7.46 3.33
C THR A 114 -11.17 8.81 3.39
N PHE A 115 -11.50 9.42 2.26
CA PHE A 115 -12.11 10.77 2.27
C PHE A 115 -13.34 10.86 3.18
N ASN A 116 -14.28 9.91 3.08
CA ASN A 116 -15.47 9.95 3.94
C ASN A 116 -15.20 9.58 5.41
N ARG A 117 -14.06 8.94 5.71
CA ARG A 117 -13.64 8.67 7.10
C ARG A 117 -12.99 9.89 7.73
N ILE A 118 -12.30 10.72 6.95
CA ILE A 118 -11.60 11.93 7.41
C ILE A 118 -12.58 13.12 7.49
N LEU A 119 -13.43 13.33 6.48
CA LEU A 119 -14.52 14.31 6.47
C LEU A 119 -15.84 13.62 6.14
N PRO A 120 -16.52 13.05 7.14
CA PRO A 120 -17.77 12.32 6.92
C PRO A 120 -18.89 13.21 6.36
N SER A 121 -19.55 12.75 5.30
CA SER A 121 -20.60 13.53 4.62
C SER A 121 -21.89 13.65 5.42
N ASP A 122 -22.15 12.74 6.33
CA ASP A 122 -23.26 12.81 7.30
C ASP A 122 -23.05 13.90 8.37
N VAL A 123 -21.78 14.26 8.64
CA VAL A 123 -21.42 15.33 9.57
C VAL A 123 -21.37 16.69 8.85
N TYR A 124 -20.66 16.76 7.74
CA TYR A 124 -20.38 18.05 7.07
C TYR A 124 -21.31 18.34 5.89
N GLY A 125 -21.91 17.33 5.27
CA GLY A 125 -22.57 17.50 3.97
C GLY A 125 -23.80 18.38 3.96
N LYS A 126 -24.50 18.50 5.10
CA LYS A 126 -25.69 19.37 5.23
C LYS A 126 -25.32 20.85 5.34
N GLU A 127 -24.29 21.17 6.11
CA GLU A 127 -23.87 22.55 6.39
C GLU A 127 -22.83 23.05 5.38
N HIS A 128 -22.05 22.13 4.82
CA HIS A 128 -20.96 22.39 3.91
C HIS A 128 -21.02 21.50 2.65
N PRO A 129 -22.11 21.57 1.86
CA PRO A 129 -22.19 20.78 0.64
C PRO A 129 -21.04 21.09 -0.34
N GLU A 130 -20.49 22.32 -0.29
CA GLU A 130 -19.36 22.78 -1.11
C GLU A 130 -18.02 22.08 -0.81
N TYR A 131 -17.95 21.27 0.24
CA TYR A 131 -16.77 20.42 0.51
C TYR A 131 -16.68 19.24 -0.45
N TYR A 132 -17.80 18.81 -1.00
CA TYR A 132 -17.93 17.62 -1.82
C TYR A 132 -18.01 17.96 -3.31
N SER A 133 -17.78 16.96 -4.14
CA SER A 133 -17.69 17.11 -5.59
C SER A 133 -18.88 17.87 -6.16
N PHE A 134 -18.58 18.80 -7.04
CA PHE A 134 -19.53 19.45 -7.92
C PHE A 134 -19.69 18.61 -9.19
N ILE A 135 -20.87 18.09 -9.42
CA ILE A 135 -21.17 17.18 -10.54
C ILE A 135 -22.54 17.55 -11.13
N ASN A 136 -22.59 17.74 -12.44
CA ASN A 136 -23.82 18.09 -13.17
C ASN A 136 -24.56 19.32 -12.60
N GLY A 137 -23.80 20.35 -12.23
CA GLY A 137 -24.37 21.64 -11.80
C GLY A 137 -24.66 21.78 -10.31
N GLU A 138 -24.36 20.80 -9.49
CA GLU A 138 -24.60 20.84 -8.03
C GLU A 138 -23.52 20.10 -7.23
N HIS A 139 -23.33 20.52 -5.98
CA HIS A 139 -22.52 19.77 -5.02
C HIS A 139 -23.30 18.55 -4.52
N ARG A 140 -22.61 17.40 -4.46
CA ARG A 140 -23.23 16.11 -4.12
C ARG A 140 -22.56 15.47 -2.89
N PRO A 141 -22.87 15.93 -1.67
CA PRO A 141 -22.41 15.23 -0.49
C PRO A 141 -23.02 13.83 -0.41
N GLY A 142 -22.22 12.87 0.00
CA GLY A 142 -22.62 11.47 0.14
C GLY A 142 -21.44 10.59 0.53
N HIS A 143 -21.72 9.39 1.00
CA HIS A 143 -20.70 8.47 1.51
C HIS A 143 -19.57 8.19 0.49
N ASN A 144 -19.91 8.09 -0.79
CA ASN A 144 -18.96 7.84 -1.88
C ASN A 144 -18.57 9.11 -2.63
N SER A 145 -18.93 10.30 -2.13
CA SER A 145 -18.57 11.55 -2.78
C SER A 145 -17.10 11.88 -2.60
N GLN A 146 -16.48 12.43 -3.63
CA GLN A 146 -15.12 12.95 -3.52
C GLN A 146 -15.14 14.37 -2.92
N TRP A 147 -13.98 14.87 -2.55
CA TRP A 147 -13.82 16.25 -2.08
C TRP A 147 -13.64 17.24 -3.24
N CYS A 148 -14.03 18.48 -3.01
CA CYS A 148 -13.62 19.61 -3.84
C CYS A 148 -12.21 20.06 -3.44
N LEU A 149 -11.18 19.48 -4.05
CA LEU A 149 -9.77 19.60 -3.61
C LEU A 149 -9.18 21.01 -3.82
N THR A 150 -9.83 21.87 -4.62
CA THR A 150 -9.44 23.27 -4.78
C THR A 150 -10.07 24.19 -3.76
N ASN A 151 -11.08 23.75 -3.02
CA ASN A 151 -11.73 24.55 -1.98
C ASN A 151 -10.82 24.66 -0.72
N PRO A 152 -10.37 25.86 -0.33
CA PRO A 152 -9.48 26.03 0.80
C PRO A 152 -10.11 25.59 2.14
N LYS A 153 -11.43 25.69 2.28
CA LYS A 153 -12.13 25.25 3.49
C LYS A 153 -12.06 23.72 3.67
N VAL A 154 -12.03 22.96 2.56
CA VAL A 154 -11.82 21.50 2.62
C VAL A 154 -10.43 21.17 3.14
N PHE A 155 -9.43 21.95 2.73
CA PHE A 155 -8.08 21.79 3.24
C PHE A 155 -8.01 22.07 4.75
N ASP A 156 -8.58 23.16 5.21
CA ASP A 156 -8.60 23.53 6.64
C ASP A 156 -9.33 22.48 7.48
N ALA A 157 -10.48 21.99 7.01
CA ALA A 157 -11.23 20.93 7.68
C ALA A 157 -10.46 19.61 7.72
N ALA A 158 -9.80 19.24 6.62
CA ALA A 158 -8.96 18.04 6.56
C ALA A 158 -7.76 18.14 7.51
N VAL A 159 -7.09 19.31 7.58
CA VAL A 159 -6.00 19.56 8.53
C VAL A 159 -6.49 19.40 9.97
N ALA A 160 -7.65 19.95 10.33
CA ALA A 160 -8.20 19.84 11.68
C ALA A 160 -8.52 18.38 12.08
N SER A 161 -9.10 17.62 11.14
CA SER A 161 -9.39 16.18 11.34
C SER A 161 -8.11 15.38 11.49
N LEU A 162 -7.15 15.56 10.59
CA LEU A 162 -5.86 14.87 10.60
C LEU A 162 -5.03 15.19 11.85
N ASP A 163 -5.03 16.43 12.30
CA ASP A 163 -4.36 16.83 13.55
C ASP A 163 -4.90 16.06 14.75
N SER A 164 -6.22 15.85 14.81
CA SER A 164 -6.86 15.05 15.85
C SER A 164 -6.46 13.57 15.78
N ILE A 165 -6.43 13.01 14.57
CA ILE A 165 -6.01 11.62 14.31
C ILE A 165 -4.54 11.42 14.71
N PHE A 166 -3.65 12.33 14.31
CA PHE A 166 -2.22 12.24 14.64
C PHE A 166 -1.93 12.36 16.13
N LYS A 167 -2.70 13.18 16.85
CA LYS A 167 -2.60 13.28 18.31
C LYS A 167 -3.02 12.00 19.02
N ALA A 168 -3.99 11.28 18.48
CA ALA A 168 -4.43 9.99 19.01
C ALA A 168 -3.42 8.86 18.72
N HIS A 169 -2.60 9.00 17.67
CA HIS A 169 -1.63 7.99 17.22
C HIS A 169 -0.22 8.59 17.01
N PRO A 170 0.46 9.05 18.08
CA PRO A 170 1.72 9.81 17.96
C PRO A 170 2.87 8.98 17.35
N ASP A 171 2.89 7.67 17.61
CA ASP A 171 3.98 6.78 17.21
C ASP A 171 3.86 6.29 15.76
N MET A 172 2.70 6.43 15.14
CA MET A 172 2.47 6.03 13.75
C MET A 172 2.72 7.19 12.79
N LYS A 173 3.24 6.88 11.61
CA LYS A 173 3.66 7.93 10.65
C LYS A 173 2.78 8.00 9.40
N MET A 174 2.30 6.88 8.87
CA MET A 174 1.62 6.85 7.57
C MET A 174 0.10 6.87 7.70
N ILE A 175 -0.54 7.68 6.87
CA ILE A 175 -1.98 7.72 6.69
C ILE A 175 -2.32 7.83 5.20
N SER A 176 -3.38 7.14 4.76
CA SER A 176 -3.92 7.40 3.43
C SER A 176 -4.91 8.55 3.47
N VAL A 177 -4.75 9.48 2.55
CA VAL A 177 -5.73 10.51 2.20
C VAL A 177 -6.09 10.29 0.74
N SER A 178 -7.09 9.46 0.52
CA SER A 178 -7.43 8.93 -0.81
C SER A 178 -8.90 9.00 -1.11
N GLN A 179 -9.21 9.12 -2.40
CA GLN A 179 -10.56 9.19 -2.92
C GLN A 179 -11.40 7.98 -2.48
N ASN A 180 -12.70 8.22 -2.26
CA ASN A 180 -13.67 7.16 -2.06
C ASN A 180 -13.82 6.31 -3.33
N ASP A 181 -14.30 5.09 -3.19
CA ASP A 181 -14.54 4.22 -4.34
C ASP A 181 -15.64 4.81 -5.25
N GLY A 182 -15.37 4.81 -6.54
CA GLY A 182 -16.29 5.35 -7.54
C GLY A 182 -15.60 5.84 -8.80
N ASN A 183 -16.26 5.62 -9.93
CA ASN A 183 -15.79 6.08 -11.23
C ASN A 183 -16.45 7.42 -11.61
N ASN A 184 -15.68 8.34 -12.23
CA ASN A 184 -16.16 9.65 -12.68
C ASN A 184 -16.86 10.50 -11.59
N THR A 185 -16.39 10.38 -10.36
CA THR A 185 -16.97 11.08 -9.20
C THR A 185 -16.13 12.27 -8.72
N ASN A 186 -15.00 12.57 -9.39
CA ASN A 186 -14.17 13.73 -9.09
C ASN A 186 -14.91 15.06 -9.31
N CYS A 187 -14.50 16.07 -8.58
CA CYS A 187 -15.11 17.41 -8.66
C CYS A 187 -14.89 18.05 -10.03
N SER A 188 -15.95 18.53 -10.64
CA SER A 188 -15.94 19.23 -11.92
C SER A 188 -16.31 20.72 -11.82
N CYS A 189 -16.11 21.33 -10.63
CA CYS A 189 -16.22 22.78 -10.51
C CYS A 189 -15.17 23.49 -11.39
N PRO A 190 -15.37 24.75 -11.76
CA PRO A 190 -14.46 25.45 -12.66
C PRO A 190 -13.00 25.41 -12.24
N GLU A 191 -12.73 25.55 -10.95
CA GLU A 191 -11.39 25.57 -10.37
C GLU A 191 -10.73 24.18 -10.44
N CYS A 192 -11.44 23.11 -10.04
CA CYS A 192 -10.92 21.75 -10.15
C CYS A 192 -10.67 21.37 -11.60
N LYS A 193 -11.60 21.70 -12.50
CA LYS A 193 -11.47 21.43 -13.92
C LYS A 193 -10.28 22.16 -14.55
N ALA A 194 -10.05 23.41 -14.18
CA ALA A 194 -8.89 24.17 -14.67
C ALA A 194 -7.56 23.52 -14.25
N VAL A 195 -7.48 22.98 -13.03
CA VAL A 195 -6.31 22.23 -12.58
C VAL A 195 -6.17 20.91 -13.34
N ASP A 196 -7.25 20.14 -13.50
CA ASP A 196 -7.24 18.87 -14.25
C ASP A 196 -6.77 19.07 -15.70
N GLU A 197 -7.24 20.13 -16.36
CA GLU A 197 -6.83 20.50 -17.72
C GLU A 197 -5.34 20.89 -17.79
N TYR A 198 -4.86 21.70 -16.84
CA TYR A 198 -3.45 22.07 -16.74
C TYR A 198 -2.55 20.86 -16.50
N GLU A 199 -2.90 20.03 -15.56
CA GLU A 199 -2.12 18.83 -15.20
C GLU A 199 -2.31 17.66 -16.17
N GLY A 200 -3.34 17.71 -17.01
CA GLY A 200 -3.68 16.64 -17.95
C GLY A 200 -4.24 15.37 -17.29
N SER A 201 -4.50 15.42 -15.99
CA SER A 201 -5.07 14.33 -15.19
C SER A 201 -5.68 14.89 -13.90
N PRO A 202 -6.83 14.35 -13.42
CA PRO A 202 -7.38 14.69 -12.11
C PRO A 202 -6.46 14.35 -10.92
N SER A 203 -5.47 13.49 -11.12
CA SER A 203 -4.43 13.24 -10.13
C SER A 203 -3.69 14.52 -9.73
N GLY A 204 -3.63 15.52 -10.61
CA GLY A 204 -3.00 16.81 -10.30
C GLY A 204 -3.63 17.55 -9.14
N ASN A 205 -4.97 17.58 -9.05
CA ASN A 205 -5.67 18.14 -7.90
C ASN A 205 -5.32 17.37 -6.61
N LEU A 206 -5.28 16.04 -6.70
CA LEU A 206 -4.99 15.18 -5.57
C LEU A 206 -3.56 15.39 -5.05
N ILE A 207 -2.57 15.37 -5.94
CA ILE A 207 -1.15 15.56 -5.55
C ILE A 207 -0.90 16.97 -5.01
N ARG A 208 -1.49 18.01 -5.58
CA ARG A 208 -1.39 19.38 -5.05
C ARG A 208 -1.95 19.48 -3.63
N PHE A 209 -3.07 18.81 -3.37
CA PHE A 209 -3.67 18.78 -2.04
C PHE A 209 -2.79 18.04 -1.03
N LEU A 210 -2.28 16.86 -1.40
CA LEU A 210 -1.40 16.06 -0.56
C LEU A 210 -0.06 16.73 -0.29
N ASN A 211 0.51 17.40 -1.28
CA ASN A 211 1.76 18.16 -1.08
C ASN A 211 1.60 19.22 0.03
N LYS A 212 0.48 19.96 0.04
CA LYS A 212 0.18 20.91 1.11
C LYS A 212 0.00 20.24 2.47
N LEU A 213 -0.58 19.03 2.51
CA LEU A 213 -0.67 18.25 3.76
C LEU A 213 0.71 17.79 4.22
N ALA A 214 1.57 17.32 3.32
CA ALA A 214 2.93 16.92 3.64
C ALA A 214 3.79 18.09 4.14
N GLU A 215 3.63 19.27 3.55
CA GLU A 215 4.27 20.51 4.06
C GLU A 215 3.76 20.90 5.46
N ARG A 216 2.47 20.68 5.73
CA ARG A 216 1.84 21.01 7.02
C ARG A 216 2.22 20.03 8.13
N PHE A 217 2.47 18.76 7.78
CA PHE A 217 2.81 17.67 8.69
C PHE A 217 4.09 16.95 8.23
N PRO A 218 5.26 17.61 8.36
CA PRO A 218 6.52 17.12 7.76
C PRO A 218 7.02 15.80 8.38
N ASP A 219 6.57 15.45 9.58
CA ASP A 219 6.93 14.19 10.27
C ASP A 219 5.99 13.03 9.91
N LYS A 220 5.00 13.25 9.05
CA LYS A 220 4.02 12.25 8.63
C LYS A 220 4.19 11.90 7.16
N GLU A 221 3.84 10.67 6.82
CA GLU A 221 3.77 10.18 5.46
C GLU A 221 2.30 10.06 5.02
N PHE A 222 2.05 10.45 3.79
CA PHE A 222 0.73 10.36 3.18
C PHE A 222 0.75 9.33 2.07
N SER A 223 -0.29 8.50 1.98
CA SER A 223 -0.54 7.64 0.84
C SER A 223 -1.80 8.11 0.11
N THR A 224 -1.86 7.88 -1.20
CA THR A 224 -3.06 8.10 -1.99
C THR A 224 -3.17 7.10 -3.13
N LEU A 225 -4.36 6.99 -3.72
CA LEU A 225 -4.61 6.07 -4.82
C LEU A 225 -4.38 6.75 -6.17
N ALA A 226 -3.60 6.12 -7.03
CA ALA A 226 -3.64 6.33 -8.47
C ALA A 226 -4.57 5.25 -9.05
N TYR A 227 -5.86 5.56 -9.15
CA TYR A 227 -6.94 4.61 -9.35
C TYR A 227 -8.05 5.22 -10.20
N LEU A 228 -8.53 4.49 -11.19
CA LEU A 228 -9.57 4.93 -12.11
C LEU A 228 -9.24 6.31 -12.71
N TYR A 229 -10.03 7.34 -12.39
CA TYR A 229 -9.87 8.69 -12.96
C TYR A 229 -8.53 9.37 -12.60
N SER A 230 -7.87 8.96 -11.53
CA SER A 230 -6.57 9.52 -11.08
C SER A 230 -5.37 8.62 -11.41
N MET A 231 -5.54 7.58 -12.22
CA MET A 231 -4.50 6.59 -12.54
C MET A 231 -3.27 7.24 -13.20
N GLN A 232 -3.47 8.14 -14.14
CA GLN A 232 -2.38 8.78 -14.87
C GLN A 232 -1.71 9.88 -14.02
N PRO A 233 -0.37 10.00 -14.03
CA PRO A 233 0.33 11.02 -13.29
C PRO A 233 0.04 12.44 -13.83
N PRO A 234 0.16 13.47 -12.99
CA PRO A 234 0.07 14.85 -13.42
C PRO A 234 1.29 15.27 -14.24
N LYS A 235 1.12 16.22 -15.16
CA LYS A 235 2.18 16.70 -16.05
C LYS A 235 3.20 17.62 -15.37
N HIS A 236 2.75 18.41 -14.41
CA HIS A 236 3.55 19.51 -13.87
C HIS A 236 3.85 19.38 -12.39
N THR A 237 2.94 18.82 -11.62
CA THR A 237 3.09 18.69 -10.17
C THR A 237 3.76 17.35 -9.80
N LYS A 238 4.90 17.42 -9.09
CA LYS A 238 5.55 16.22 -8.53
C LYS A 238 5.04 15.96 -7.11
N PRO A 239 4.89 14.69 -6.70
CA PRO A 239 4.62 14.35 -5.30
C PRO A 239 5.74 14.84 -4.37
N HIS A 240 5.35 15.32 -3.19
CA HIS A 240 6.30 15.58 -2.10
C HIS A 240 6.98 14.26 -1.67
N PRO A 241 8.25 14.27 -1.20
CA PRO A 241 8.94 13.06 -0.76
C PRO A 241 8.19 12.22 0.30
N ASN A 242 7.29 12.83 1.06
CA ASN A 242 6.44 12.15 2.05
C ASN A 242 5.09 11.68 1.47
N VAL A 243 4.89 11.75 0.16
CA VAL A 243 3.68 11.28 -0.52
C VAL A 243 3.95 10.00 -1.26
N ASN A 244 3.21 8.95 -0.93
CA ASN A 244 3.28 7.62 -1.51
C ASN A 244 2.10 7.40 -2.45
N ILE A 245 2.36 6.88 -3.62
CA ILE A 245 1.35 6.61 -4.66
C ILE A 245 1.04 5.13 -4.68
N MET A 246 -0.22 4.76 -4.44
CA MET A 246 -0.69 3.38 -4.61
C MET A 246 -1.35 3.26 -5.97
N LEU A 247 -0.63 2.70 -6.93
CA LEU A 247 -1.07 2.52 -8.31
C LEU A 247 -1.81 1.19 -8.46
N CYS A 248 -3.04 1.25 -8.96
CA CYS A 248 -3.96 0.12 -9.06
C CYS A 248 -4.17 -0.29 -10.52
N ASP A 249 -4.21 -1.59 -10.80
CA ASP A 249 -4.38 -2.14 -12.15
C ASP A 249 -5.77 -2.78 -12.39
N ILE A 250 -6.79 -2.33 -11.67
CA ILE A 250 -8.14 -2.93 -11.67
C ILE A 250 -8.73 -3.17 -13.07
N ASP A 251 -8.47 -2.26 -14.01
CA ASP A 251 -9.00 -2.33 -15.38
C ASP A 251 -8.15 -3.20 -16.33
N CYS A 252 -7.05 -3.79 -15.83
CA CYS A 252 -6.17 -4.63 -16.62
C CYS A 252 -6.70 -6.06 -16.77
N LYS A 253 -6.37 -6.69 -17.89
CA LYS A 253 -6.59 -8.13 -18.07
C LYS A 253 -5.62 -8.89 -17.18
N ARG A 254 -6.14 -9.80 -16.38
CA ARG A 254 -5.40 -10.53 -15.34
C ARG A 254 -4.95 -11.93 -15.74
N GLU A 255 -5.35 -12.40 -16.92
CA GLU A 255 -5.01 -13.70 -17.48
C GLU A 255 -3.74 -13.68 -18.36
N VAL A 256 -3.23 -12.48 -18.67
CA VAL A 256 -2.02 -12.26 -19.47
C VAL A 256 -1.13 -11.22 -18.81
N PRO A 257 0.20 -11.29 -19.02
CA PRO A 257 1.12 -10.30 -18.44
C PRO A 257 0.75 -8.86 -18.81
N LEU A 258 1.02 -7.94 -17.93
CA LEU A 258 0.74 -6.51 -18.13
C LEU A 258 1.44 -5.95 -19.39
N THR A 259 2.61 -6.48 -19.73
CA THR A 259 3.38 -6.09 -20.93
C THR A 259 2.82 -6.65 -22.24
N ASP A 260 1.98 -7.68 -22.19
CA ASP A 260 1.53 -8.45 -23.36
C ASP A 260 0.10 -8.11 -23.82
N ASN A 261 -0.53 -7.09 -23.22
CA ASN A 261 -1.90 -6.72 -23.55
C ASN A 261 -2.09 -5.19 -23.53
N GLU A 262 -3.11 -4.69 -24.25
CA GLU A 262 -3.34 -3.24 -24.38
C GLU A 262 -3.69 -2.59 -23.02
N SER A 263 -4.50 -3.25 -22.19
CA SER A 263 -4.86 -2.71 -20.88
C SER A 263 -3.68 -2.67 -19.93
N GLY A 264 -2.80 -3.69 -19.98
CA GLY A 264 -1.55 -3.72 -19.23
C GLY A 264 -0.58 -2.62 -19.66
N GLN A 265 -0.46 -2.37 -20.96
CA GLN A 265 0.39 -1.28 -21.47
C GLN A 265 -0.07 0.09 -20.96
N TRP A 266 -1.37 0.29 -20.76
CA TRP A 266 -1.90 1.50 -20.14
C TRP A 266 -1.43 1.66 -18.69
N PHE A 267 -1.41 0.58 -17.92
CA PHE A 267 -0.89 0.55 -16.55
C PHE A 267 0.64 0.76 -16.53
N VAL A 268 1.38 0.05 -17.40
CA VAL A 268 2.84 0.20 -17.51
C VAL A 268 3.21 1.65 -17.82
N LYS A 269 2.49 2.29 -18.74
CA LYS A 269 2.68 3.71 -19.02
C LYS A 269 2.42 4.61 -17.81
N ALA A 270 1.39 4.30 -17.02
CA ALA A 270 1.13 5.02 -15.77
C ALA A 270 2.26 4.82 -14.76
N LEU A 271 2.74 3.57 -14.60
CA LEU A 271 3.85 3.22 -13.72
C LEU A 271 5.15 3.94 -14.11
N GLU A 272 5.49 3.95 -15.39
CA GLU A 272 6.65 4.69 -15.92
C GLU A 272 6.52 6.18 -15.65
N GLY A 273 5.33 6.74 -15.89
CA GLY A 273 5.06 8.16 -15.66
C GLY A 273 5.15 8.55 -14.17
N TRP A 274 4.61 7.73 -13.27
CA TRP A 274 4.74 7.94 -11.83
C TRP A 274 6.18 7.76 -11.35
N SER A 275 6.90 6.73 -11.83
CA SER A 275 8.29 6.47 -11.49
C SER A 275 9.24 7.60 -11.96
N ALA A 276 8.86 8.34 -12.99
CA ALA A 276 9.64 9.50 -13.44
C ALA A 276 9.53 10.71 -12.49
N ILE A 277 8.56 10.73 -11.58
CA ILE A 277 8.29 11.87 -10.69
C ILE A 277 8.24 11.51 -9.20
N SER A 278 8.29 10.22 -8.83
CA SER A 278 8.27 9.74 -7.45
C SER A 278 8.98 8.40 -7.33
N ASP A 279 9.75 8.22 -6.24
CA ASP A 279 10.35 6.94 -5.85
C ASP A 279 9.44 6.12 -4.90
N ASN A 280 8.34 6.71 -4.43
CA ASN A 280 7.45 6.14 -3.42
C ASN A 280 6.17 5.59 -4.07
N ILE A 281 6.28 4.40 -4.67
CA ILE A 281 5.15 3.74 -5.36
C ILE A 281 4.85 2.41 -4.69
N PHE A 282 3.58 2.22 -4.34
CA PHE A 282 2.98 0.94 -4.04
C PHE A 282 2.19 0.46 -5.25
N VAL A 283 2.20 -0.81 -5.52
CA VAL A 283 1.38 -1.42 -6.58
C VAL A 283 0.28 -2.25 -5.94
N TRP A 284 -0.95 -2.04 -6.40
CA TRP A 284 -2.09 -2.89 -6.08
C TRP A 284 -2.46 -3.71 -7.31
N ASP A 285 -2.00 -4.96 -7.28
CA ASP A 285 -2.31 -5.94 -8.33
C ASP A 285 -3.55 -6.76 -7.95
N TYR A 286 -4.39 -7.06 -8.92
CA TYR A 286 -5.63 -7.80 -8.75
C TYR A 286 -5.48 -9.23 -9.27
N GLY A 287 -5.49 -10.20 -8.37
CA GLY A 287 -5.32 -11.62 -8.69
C GLY A 287 -6.63 -12.42 -8.75
N ILE A 288 -7.81 -11.78 -8.80
CA ILE A 288 -9.11 -12.46 -8.75
C ILE A 288 -10.00 -12.13 -9.94
N ASN A 289 -11.02 -12.97 -10.17
CA ASN A 289 -12.12 -12.67 -11.09
C ASN A 289 -13.29 -12.09 -10.30
N PHE A 290 -13.60 -10.81 -10.51
CA PHE A 290 -14.72 -10.13 -9.84
C PHE A 290 -16.08 -10.63 -10.27
N ASP A 291 -16.21 -11.24 -11.46
CA ASP A 291 -17.49 -11.83 -11.92
C ASP A 291 -17.78 -13.15 -11.21
N ASN A 292 -16.76 -13.80 -10.66
CA ASN A 292 -16.88 -15.04 -9.89
C ASN A 292 -15.74 -15.18 -8.89
N ILE A 293 -15.87 -14.52 -7.74
CA ILE A 293 -14.83 -14.46 -6.70
C ILE A 293 -14.60 -15.77 -5.95
N VAL A 294 -15.51 -16.75 -6.08
CA VAL A 294 -15.38 -18.07 -5.42
C VAL A 294 -14.71 -19.11 -6.33
N SER A 295 -14.52 -18.82 -7.61
CA SER A 295 -13.81 -19.69 -8.53
C SER A 295 -12.32 -19.38 -8.51
N PRO A 296 -11.43 -20.39 -8.53
CA PRO A 296 -10.02 -20.16 -8.76
C PRO A 296 -9.81 -19.43 -10.09
N PHE A 297 -9.02 -18.37 -10.07
CA PHE A 297 -8.63 -17.66 -11.27
C PHE A 297 -7.25 -18.15 -11.74
N PRO A 298 -7.12 -18.68 -12.95
CA PRO A 298 -5.92 -19.40 -13.38
C PRO A 298 -4.82 -18.44 -13.87
N ASN A 299 -4.36 -17.55 -13.04
CA ASN A 299 -3.37 -16.52 -13.37
C ASN A 299 -2.00 -16.67 -12.67
N PHE A 300 -1.73 -17.77 -11.98
CA PHE A 300 -0.45 -17.98 -11.28
C PHE A 300 0.77 -17.89 -12.20
N HIS A 301 0.61 -18.25 -13.47
CA HIS A 301 1.68 -18.22 -14.48
C HIS A 301 2.12 -16.79 -14.87
N ILE A 302 1.35 -15.77 -14.50
CA ILE A 302 1.69 -14.37 -14.81
C ILE A 302 2.27 -13.61 -13.61
N LEU A 303 2.01 -14.05 -12.36
CA LEU A 303 2.41 -13.30 -11.16
C LEU A 303 3.90 -12.98 -11.11
N GLN A 304 4.76 -13.88 -11.61
CA GLN A 304 6.20 -13.63 -11.69
C GLN A 304 6.58 -12.66 -12.82
N LYS A 305 5.70 -12.50 -13.83
CA LYS A 305 5.97 -11.66 -15.00
C LYS A 305 5.54 -10.22 -14.81
N ASN A 306 4.54 -10.03 -13.94
CA ASN A 306 4.11 -8.70 -13.50
C ASN A 306 5.05 -8.14 -12.42
#